data_c752d5d35f863845bf677f609ae5a09f
#
_entry.id   c752d5d35f863845bf677f609ae5a09f
#
_cell.length_a   1.000
_cell.length_b   1.000
_cell.length_c   1.000
_cell.angle_alpha   90.00
_cell.angle_beta   90.00
_cell.angle_gamma   90.00
#
_symmetry.space_group_name_H-M   'P 1'
#
loop_
_entity.id
_entity.type
_entity.pdbx_description
1 polymer ?
#
loop_
_entity_poly.entity_id
_entity_poly.type
_entity_poly.pdbx_seq_one_letter_code
_entity_poly.pdbx_strand_id
1 'polypeptide(L)' 'MNYIAAMYKFQNIENPILVKKFLRKKLKNLMIYGTILIGKEGINGTISSNSIENLSKAIAEIKSIKGFKDI' A
#
# COMPACT_ATOMS: atom_id res chain seq x y z
N MET A 1 -16.09 -10.47 -8.68
CA MET A 1 -14.95 -11.19 -8.06
C MET A 1 -13.99 -10.18 -7.46
N ASN A 2 -13.52 -10.42 -6.25
CA ASN A 2 -12.55 -9.56 -5.59
C ASN A 2 -11.17 -10.18 -5.63
N TYR A 3 -10.18 -9.35 -5.91
CA TYR A 3 -8.78 -9.72 -5.84
C TYR A 3 -8.21 -9.16 -4.54
N ILE A 4 -7.44 -9.96 -3.82
CA ILE A 4 -6.95 -9.60 -2.50
C ILE A 4 -5.43 -9.70 -2.48
N ALA A 5 -4.78 -8.70 -1.88
CA ALA A 5 -3.35 -8.71 -1.64
C ALA A 5 -3.07 -8.42 -0.17
N ALA A 6 -2.36 -9.31 0.48
CA ALA A 6 -1.87 -9.10 1.83
C ALA A 6 -0.38 -8.76 1.74
N MET A 7 0.07 -7.82 2.56
CA MET A 7 1.44 -7.36 2.47
C MET A 7 1.97 -6.97 3.85
N TYR A 8 3.26 -7.18 4.05
CA TYR A 8 3.95 -6.62 5.19
C TYR A 8 5.42 -6.46 4.87
N LYS A 9 6.05 -5.50 5.52
CA LYS A 9 7.48 -5.27 5.40
C LYS A 9 7.97 -4.59 6.67
N PHE A 10 8.97 -5.16 7.30
CA PHE A 10 9.69 -4.50 8.38
C PHE A 10 10.75 -3.61 7.75
N GLN A 11 10.55 -2.30 7.89
CA GLN A 11 11.42 -1.32 7.27
C GLN A 11 11.35 -0.05 8.10
N ASN A 12 12.50 0.50 8.44
CA ASN A 12 12.51 1.78 9.15
C ASN A 12 11.95 2.87 8.25
N ILE A 13 10.85 3.48 8.69
CA ILE A 13 10.20 4.57 7.96
C ILE A 13 10.40 5.84 8.76
N GLU A 14 11.17 6.78 8.22
CA GLU A 14 11.48 8.03 8.91
C GLU A 14 10.24 8.88 9.17
N ASN A 15 9.33 8.95 8.21
CA ASN A 15 8.15 9.78 8.34
C ASN A 15 6.88 9.02 7.90
N PRO A 16 6.31 8.22 8.82
CA PRO A 16 5.10 7.45 8.49
C PRO A 16 3.92 8.31 8.04
N ILE A 17 3.82 9.54 8.55
CA ILE A 17 2.72 10.43 8.20
C ILE A 17 2.78 10.82 6.73
N LEU A 18 3.97 11.11 6.21
CA LEU A 18 4.15 11.42 4.79
C LEU A 18 3.82 10.22 3.91
N VAL A 19 4.22 9.02 4.33
CA VAL A 19 3.90 7.79 3.60
C VAL A 19 2.39 7.59 3.54
N LYS A 20 1.69 7.80 4.66
CA LYS A 20 0.23 7.70 4.69
C LYS A 20 -0.42 8.68 3.73
N LYS A 21 0.02 9.93 3.72
CA LYS A 21 -0.52 10.96 2.83
C LYS A 21 -0.27 10.60 1.37
N PHE A 22 0.93 10.13 1.06
CA PHE A 22 1.29 9.71 -0.29
C PHE A 22 0.36 8.60 -0.78
N LEU A 23 0.18 7.55 0.03
CA LEU A 23 -0.66 6.41 -0.34
C LEU A 23 -2.13 6.80 -0.46
N ARG A 24 -2.64 7.62 0.45
CA ARG A 24 -4.03 8.09 0.35
C ARG A 24 -4.27 8.81 -0.96
N LYS A 25 -3.33 9.67 -1.36
CA LYS A 25 -3.43 10.41 -2.60
C LYS A 25 -3.37 9.49 -3.82
N LYS A 26 -2.43 8.55 -3.82
CA LYS A 26 -2.20 7.67 -4.96
C LYS A 26 -3.28 6.60 -5.12
N LEU A 27 -3.83 6.11 -4.02
CA LEU A 27 -4.83 5.04 -4.06
C LEU A 27 -6.26 5.54 -4.14
N LYS A 28 -6.47 6.84 -3.96
CA LYS A 28 -7.81 7.43 -3.84
C LYS A 28 -8.75 7.06 -4.99
N ASN A 29 -8.26 7.08 -6.22
CA ASN A 29 -9.09 6.86 -7.40
C ASN A 29 -8.98 5.43 -7.95
N LEU A 30 -8.35 4.52 -7.23
CA LEU A 30 -8.17 3.15 -7.68
C LEU A 30 -9.23 2.19 -7.13
N MET A 31 -10.17 2.70 -6.34
CA MET A 31 -11.25 1.89 -5.74
C MET A 31 -10.66 0.69 -4.99
N ILE A 32 -9.73 1.00 -4.09
CA ILE A 32 -9.08 0.01 -3.24
C ILE A 32 -9.77 0.00 -1.88
N TYR A 33 -10.07 -1.19 -1.39
CA TYR A 33 -10.70 -1.42 -0.09
C TYR A 33 -9.73 -2.15 0.84
N GLY A 34 -9.92 -1.99 2.13
CA GLY A 34 -9.10 -2.68 3.13
C GLY A 34 -8.38 -1.72 4.04
N THR A 35 -7.37 -2.22 4.73
CA THR A 35 -6.64 -1.45 5.73
C THR A 35 -5.14 -1.60 5.52
N ILE A 36 -4.44 -0.48 5.60
CA ILE A 36 -2.98 -0.46 5.58
C ILE A 36 -2.53 0.28 6.85
N LEU A 37 -1.73 -0.41 7.66
CA LEU A 37 -1.15 0.16 8.87
C LEU A 37 0.29 0.55 8.58
N ILE A 38 0.64 1.79 8.87
CA ILE A 38 1.98 2.33 8.61
C ILE A 38 2.51 2.94 9.89
N GLY A 39 3.69 2.51 10.29
CA GLY A 39 4.39 3.05 11.45
C GLY A 39 5.87 3.12 11.18
N LYS A 40 6.65 3.52 12.18
CA LYS A 40 8.11 3.61 12.05
C LYS A 40 8.75 2.25 11.77
N GLU A 41 8.08 1.17 12.16
CA GLU A 41 8.61 -0.19 12.04
C GLU A 41 8.36 -0.81 10.67
N GLY A 42 7.45 -0.24 9.89
CA GLY A 42 7.13 -0.77 8.59
C GLY A 42 5.67 -0.62 8.20
N ILE A 43 5.25 -1.50 7.30
CA ILE A 43 3.91 -1.47 6.74
C ILE A 43 3.30 -2.88 6.84
N ASN A 44 1.99 -2.91 7.10
CA ASN A 44 1.24 -4.15 7.19
C ASN A 44 -0.18 -3.86 6.74
N GLY A 45 -0.74 -4.72 5.91
CA GLY A 45 -2.11 -4.50 5.47
C GLY A 45 -2.63 -5.55 4.53
N THR A 46 -3.94 -5.44 4.29
CA THR A 46 -4.64 -6.26 3.32
C THR A 46 -5.52 -5.33 2.50
N ILE A 47 -5.37 -5.37 1.20
CA ILE A 47 -6.16 -4.56 0.29
C ILE A 47 -6.84 -5.44 -0.73
N SER A 48 -7.96 -4.94 -1.25
CA SER A 48 -8.73 -5.67 -2.25
C SER A 48 -9.30 -4.72 -3.29
N SER A 49 -9.60 -5.26 -4.44
CA SER A 49 -10.28 -4.54 -5.51
C SER A 49 -11.02 -5.53 -6.39
N ASN A 50 -12.09 -5.08 -7.04
CA ASN A 50 -12.75 -5.87 -8.06
C ASN A 50 -12.06 -5.73 -9.42
N SER A 51 -11.01 -4.95 -9.52
CA SER A 51 -10.22 -4.75 -10.72
C SER A 51 -8.78 -5.16 -10.46
N ILE A 52 -8.30 -6.19 -11.16
CA ILE A 52 -6.92 -6.63 -11.03
C ILE A 52 -5.94 -5.55 -11.50
N GLU A 53 -6.33 -4.74 -12.48
CA GLU A 53 -5.50 -3.64 -12.95
C GLU A 53 -5.31 -2.59 -11.87
N ASN A 54 -6.40 -2.21 -11.19
CA ASN A 54 -6.33 -1.23 -10.12
C ASN A 54 -5.52 -1.76 -8.93
N LEU A 55 -5.69 -3.03 -8.60
CA LEU A 55 -4.92 -3.65 -7.54
C LEU A 55 -3.43 -3.65 -7.88
N SER A 56 -3.08 -3.98 -9.12
CA SER A 56 -1.69 -3.96 -9.58
C SER A 56 -1.09 -2.56 -9.53
N LYS A 57 -1.86 -1.54 -9.89
CA LYS A 57 -1.42 -0.14 -9.78
C LYS A 57 -1.19 0.24 -8.33
N ALA A 58 -2.07 -0.17 -7.43
CA ALA A 58 -1.92 0.10 -6.01
C ALA A 58 -0.63 -0.52 -5.46
N ILE A 59 -0.38 -1.77 -5.81
CA ILE A 59 0.84 -2.47 -5.39
C ILE A 59 2.08 -1.76 -5.94
N ALA A 60 2.04 -1.32 -7.19
CA ALA A 60 3.14 -0.57 -7.80
C ALA A 60 3.44 0.72 -7.05
N GLU A 61 2.40 1.44 -6.63
CA GLU A 61 2.57 2.66 -5.84
C GLU A 61 3.21 2.38 -4.48
N ILE A 62 2.82 1.29 -3.83
CA ILE A 62 3.43 0.88 -2.56
C ILE A 62 4.90 0.53 -2.76
N LYS A 63 5.22 -0.21 -3.83
CA LYS A 63 6.60 -0.59 -4.14
C LYS A 63 7.48 0.60 -4.51
N SER A 64 6.89 1.71 -4.92
CA SER A 64 7.64 2.93 -5.26
C SER A 64 8.19 3.64 -4.02
N ILE A 65 7.69 3.31 -2.84
CA ILE A 65 8.17 3.89 -1.59
C ILE A 65 9.55 3.34 -1.29
N LYS A 66 10.47 4.21 -0.88
CA LYS A 66 11.85 3.81 -0.57
C LYS A 66 11.86 2.68 0.47
N GLY A 67 12.50 1.57 0.12
CA GLY A 67 12.58 0.40 0.98
C GLY A 67 11.50 -0.64 0.78
N PHE A 68 10.50 -0.38 -0.07
CA PHE A 68 9.39 -1.31 -0.28
C PHE A 68 9.38 -1.97 -1.67
N LYS A 69 10.46 -1.87 -2.40
CA LYS A 69 10.54 -2.42 -3.73
C LYS A 69 10.28 -3.93 -3.78
N ASP A 70 10.65 -4.63 -2.72
CA ASP A 70 10.53 -6.09 -2.63
C ASP A 70 9.36 -6.58 -1.78
N ILE A 71 8.43 -5.69 -1.47
CA ILE A 71 7.29 -6.04 -0.63
C ILE A 71 6.37 -7.08 -1.27
#